data_75ded3a2b761d51552748a9a5dc028de
#
_entry.id   75ded3a2b761d51552748a9a5dc028de
#
_cell.length_a   1.000
_cell.length_b   1.000
_cell.length_c   1.000
_cell.angle_alpha   90.00
_cell.angle_beta   90.00
_cell.angle_gamma   90.00
#
_symmetry.space_group_name_H-M   'P 1'
#
loop_
_entity.id
_entity.type
_entity.pdbx_description
1 polymer ?
#
loop_
_entity_poly.entity_id
_entity_poly.type
_entity_poly.pdbx_seq_one_letter_code
_entity_poly.pdbx_strand_id
1 'polypeptide(L)'
;MRRGQWLNGLTLLQAPASWQRKGSGMATLEHTDTAGEVAEDGVRRRDFINIAAVSFAGVGAATVLLPLVNQMNPSADVLALASIEVDLSAIKEGQAIKTIFRKQPLFVRHLTAAEIAAADKVDPSSLRDPQTLEQRTVGGKKQWLITMGVCTHLGCVPLGAGEGEIKGEFGGYFCPCHGSSYDTAARIRKGPAPKNLEVPKYAFKSDTVVAVG
;
A
#
# COMPACT_ATOMS: atom_id res chain seq x y z
N MET A 1 -20.69 -50.81 -26.55
CA MET A 1 -21.93 -50.56 -27.33
C MET A 1 -22.80 -49.59 -26.60
N ARG A 2 -23.40 -48.65 -27.33
CA ARG A 2 -24.35 -47.58 -27.02
C ARG A 2 -23.77 -46.26 -26.55
N ARG A 3 -23.58 -45.41 -27.58
CA ARG A 3 -23.53 -43.95 -27.53
C ARG A 3 -24.93 -43.43 -27.19
N GLY A 4 -25.02 -42.52 -26.24
CA GLY A 4 -26.22 -41.73 -25.94
C GLY A 4 -25.95 -40.27 -26.21
N GLN A 5 -26.52 -39.79 -27.32
CA GLN A 5 -26.62 -38.40 -27.74
C GLN A 5 -27.53 -37.64 -26.75
N TRP A 6 -27.10 -36.48 -26.28
CA TRP A 6 -28.01 -35.44 -25.76
C TRP A 6 -27.98 -34.25 -26.71
N LEU A 7 -29.01 -34.17 -27.49
CA LEU A 7 -29.32 -33.07 -28.40
C LEU A 7 -30.05 -31.96 -27.69
N ASN A 8 -29.59 -30.76 -27.92
CA ASN A 8 -30.31 -29.54 -28.22
C ASN A 8 -31.69 -29.30 -27.57
N GLY A 9 -31.76 -28.28 -26.75
CA GLY A 9 -32.99 -27.67 -26.29
C GLY A 9 -32.80 -26.22 -25.86
N LEU A 10 -32.16 -25.36 -26.68
CA LEU A 10 -32.27 -23.90 -26.52
C LEU A 10 -33.56 -23.45 -27.20
N THR A 11 -34.63 -23.42 -26.39
CA THR A 11 -35.87 -22.77 -26.77
C THR A 11 -35.67 -21.26 -26.62
N LEU A 12 -35.52 -20.59 -27.75
CA LEU A 12 -35.58 -19.13 -27.82
C LEU A 12 -36.95 -18.67 -27.38
N LEU A 13 -37.10 -18.11 -26.23
CA LEU A 13 -38.27 -17.35 -25.82
C LEU A 13 -38.36 -16.10 -26.71
N GLN A 14 -39.20 -16.19 -27.75
CA GLN A 14 -39.60 -15.02 -28.53
C GLN A 14 -40.40 -14.09 -27.63
N ALA A 15 -39.87 -12.89 -27.43
CA ALA A 15 -40.57 -11.82 -26.75
C ALA A 15 -41.77 -11.36 -27.59
N PRO A 16 -42.93 -11.05 -26.97
CA PRO A 16 -44.12 -10.61 -27.69
C PRO A 16 -43.91 -9.25 -28.39
N ALA A 17 -44.36 -9.14 -29.60
CA ALA A 17 -44.22 -8.02 -30.53
C ALA A 17 -45.01 -6.72 -30.15
N SER A 18 -45.21 -6.46 -28.87
CA SER A 18 -46.01 -5.33 -28.41
C SER A 18 -45.23 -4.14 -27.78
N TRP A 19 -43.91 -4.17 -27.84
CA TRP A 19 -43.08 -3.03 -27.41
C TRP A 19 -42.56 -2.20 -28.59
N GLN A 20 -43.46 -1.84 -29.49
CA GLN A 20 -43.19 -0.72 -30.39
C GLN A 20 -43.32 0.58 -29.58
N ARG A 21 -42.23 1.08 -29.08
CA ARG A 21 -42.15 2.44 -28.56
C ARG A 21 -42.50 3.38 -29.69
N LYS A 22 -43.63 4.09 -29.54
CA LYS A 22 -43.89 5.28 -30.32
C LYS A 22 -42.65 6.19 -30.13
N GLY A 23 -41.90 6.35 -31.21
CA GLY A 23 -40.82 7.30 -31.25
C GLY A 23 -41.36 8.69 -31.02
N SER A 24 -41.16 9.27 -29.84
CA SER A 24 -41.24 10.71 -29.67
C SER A 24 -40.11 11.26 -30.54
N GLY A 25 -40.46 12.01 -31.56
CA GLY A 25 -39.53 12.65 -32.46
C GLY A 25 -38.55 13.49 -31.68
N MET A 26 -37.35 12.97 -31.53
CA MET A 26 -36.20 13.77 -31.22
C MET A 26 -35.94 14.61 -32.48
N ALA A 27 -36.22 15.93 -32.40
CA ALA A 27 -35.80 16.84 -33.42
C ALA A 27 -34.29 16.66 -33.65
N THR A 28 -33.99 16.01 -34.75
CA THR A 28 -32.61 16.05 -35.29
C THR A 28 -32.41 17.52 -35.65
N LEU A 29 -31.56 18.18 -34.84
CA LEU A 29 -30.93 19.42 -35.27
C LEU A 29 -30.12 19.05 -36.50
N GLU A 30 -30.73 19.28 -37.68
CA GLU A 30 -29.99 19.32 -38.93
C GLU A 30 -28.93 20.42 -38.75
N HIS A 31 -27.71 19.96 -38.50
CA HIS A 31 -26.53 20.79 -38.54
C HIS A 31 -26.33 21.07 -40.04
N THR A 32 -26.98 22.09 -40.55
CA THR A 32 -26.66 22.65 -41.86
C THR A 32 -25.26 23.25 -41.71
N ASP A 33 -24.25 22.46 -42.15
CA ASP A 33 -22.91 22.98 -42.45
C ASP A 33 -23.02 23.98 -43.63
N THR A 34 -23.56 25.16 -43.35
CA THR A 34 -23.24 26.32 -44.16
C THR A 34 -21.87 26.74 -43.70
N ALA A 35 -20.85 26.33 -44.47
CA ALA A 35 -19.58 27.02 -44.52
C ALA A 35 -19.85 28.47 -45.05
N GLY A 36 -20.45 29.25 -44.17
CA GLY A 36 -20.63 30.67 -44.33
C GLY A 36 -19.32 31.34 -43.94
N GLU A 37 -18.78 32.12 -44.86
CA GLU A 37 -17.72 33.06 -44.68
C GLU A 37 -17.57 33.54 -43.26
N VAL A 38 -16.36 33.36 -42.70
CA VAL A 38 -15.94 34.00 -41.46
C VAL A 38 -15.90 35.50 -41.77
N ALA A 39 -17.06 36.15 -41.65
CA ALA A 39 -17.08 37.60 -41.57
C ALA A 39 -16.23 37.96 -40.36
N GLU A 40 -15.20 38.78 -40.57
CA GLU A 40 -14.49 39.48 -39.50
C GLU A 40 -15.38 40.43 -38.77
N ASP A 41 -16.39 39.87 -38.09
CA ASP A 41 -17.30 40.63 -37.27
C ASP A 41 -16.61 40.80 -35.92
N GLY A 42 -15.98 41.97 -35.73
CA GLY A 42 -15.24 42.31 -34.52
C GLY A 42 -16.05 41.96 -33.28
N VAL A 43 -15.38 41.49 -32.23
CA VAL A 43 -15.93 41.04 -30.95
C VAL A 43 -17.07 42.01 -30.52
N ARG A 44 -18.32 41.51 -30.52
CA ARG A 44 -19.47 42.32 -30.12
C ARG A 44 -19.40 42.58 -28.62
N ARG A 45 -19.96 43.71 -28.16
CA ARG A 45 -20.02 44.05 -26.72
C ARG A 45 -20.57 42.91 -25.85
N ARG A 46 -21.53 42.18 -26.38
CA ARG A 46 -22.12 41.00 -25.73
C ARG A 46 -21.08 39.86 -25.57
N ASP A 47 -20.26 39.61 -26.60
CA ASP A 47 -19.27 38.56 -26.57
C ASP A 47 -18.14 38.92 -25.61
N PHE A 48 -17.75 40.18 -25.54
CA PHE A 48 -16.84 40.68 -24.54
C PHE A 48 -17.29 40.43 -23.10
N ILE A 49 -18.59 40.74 -22.83
CA ILE A 49 -19.18 40.49 -21.50
C ILE A 49 -19.17 39.01 -21.17
N ASN A 50 -19.53 38.14 -22.12
CA ASN A 50 -19.52 36.69 -21.93
C ASN A 50 -18.11 36.17 -21.69
N ILE A 51 -17.15 36.59 -22.49
CA ILE A 51 -15.72 36.21 -22.32
C ILE A 51 -15.21 36.67 -20.95
N ALA A 52 -15.49 37.90 -20.57
CA ALA A 52 -15.11 38.42 -19.27
C ALA A 52 -15.74 37.61 -18.13
N ALA A 53 -17.03 37.33 -18.18
CA ALA A 53 -17.76 36.57 -17.18
C ALA A 53 -17.19 35.14 -17.04
N VAL A 54 -16.97 34.44 -18.16
CA VAL A 54 -16.40 33.07 -18.14
C VAL A 54 -14.95 33.09 -17.63
N SER A 55 -14.17 34.10 -17.99
CA SER A 55 -12.79 34.25 -17.50
C SER A 55 -12.76 34.48 -15.99
N PHE A 56 -13.58 35.36 -15.46
CA PHE A 56 -13.69 35.58 -14.00
C PHE A 56 -14.20 34.32 -13.28
N ALA A 57 -15.18 33.62 -13.84
CA ALA A 57 -15.66 32.35 -13.29
C ALA A 57 -14.55 31.29 -13.29
N GLY A 58 -13.76 31.21 -14.36
CA GLY A 58 -12.62 30.29 -14.45
C GLY A 58 -11.53 30.59 -13.42
N VAL A 59 -11.15 31.87 -13.27
CA VAL A 59 -10.18 32.30 -12.25
C VAL A 59 -10.75 32.03 -10.86
N GLY A 60 -12.03 32.37 -10.60
CA GLY A 60 -12.69 32.09 -9.32
C GLY A 60 -12.71 30.59 -8.99
N ALA A 61 -13.03 29.74 -9.95
CA ALA A 61 -12.97 28.30 -9.79
C ALA A 61 -11.53 27.81 -9.49
N ALA A 62 -10.54 28.30 -10.21
CA ALA A 62 -9.15 27.93 -10.00
C ALA A 62 -8.62 28.34 -8.60
N THR A 63 -8.97 29.54 -8.13
CA THR A 63 -8.58 30.02 -6.80
C THR A 63 -9.16 29.19 -5.66
N VAL A 64 -10.30 28.56 -5.87
CA VAL A 64 -10.91 27.65 -4.88
C VAL A 64 -10.38 26.23 -5.03
N LEU A 65 -10.30 25.72 -6.26
CA LEU A 65 -9.90 24.33 -6.50
C LEU A 65 -8.43 24.06 -6.21
N LEU A 66 -7.52 24.99 -6.56
CA LEU A 66 -6.10 24.79 -6.31
C LEU A 66 -5.74 24.61 -4.83
N PRO A 67 -6.23 25.45 -3.90
CA PRO A 67 -6.03 25.20 -2.47
C PRO A 67 -6.65 23.91 -1.97
N LEU A 68 -7.84 23.52 -2.46
CA LEU A 68 -8.49 22.26 -2.08
C LEU A 68 -7.63 21.06 -2.51
N VAL A 69 -7.12 21.06 -3.72
CA VAL A 69 -6.21 20.00 -4.19
C VAL A 69 -4.90 20.01 -3.37
N ASN A 70 -4.36 21.20 -3.07
CA ASN A 70 -3.14 21.33 -2.28
C ASN A 70 -3.31 20.83 -0.83
N GLN A 71 -4.52 20.92 -0.26
CA GLN A 71 -4.83 20.35 1.07
C GLN A 71 -4.74 18.82 1.11
N MET A 72 -4.76 18.13 -0.02
CA MET A 72 -4.55 16.68 -0.10
C MET A 72 -3.07 16.30 0.05
N ASN A 73 -2.16 17.25 -0.03
CA ASN A 73 -0.75 16.99 0.21
C ASN A 73 -0.49 16.64 1.68
N PRO A 74 0.50 15.77 1.96
CA PRO A 74 0.87 15.46 3.33
C PRO A 74 1.25 16.73 4.10
N SER A 75 0.80 16.82 5.35
CA SER A 75 1.19 17.92 6.23
C SER A 75 2.69 17.90 6.56
N ALA A 76 3.24 19.03 6.97
CA ALA A 76 4.64 19.13 7.38
C ALA A 76 5.00 18.15 8.52
N ASP A 77 4.06 17.89 9.43
CA ASP A 77 4.22 16.91 10.51
C ASP A 77 4.36 15.49 10.01
N VAL A 78 3.56 15.12 8.99
CA VAL A 78 3.64 13.80 8.35
C VAL A 78 4.98 13.65 7.61
N LEU A 79 5.42 14.70 6.93
CA LEU A 79 6.72 14.69 6.24
C LEU A 79 7.89 14.62 7.23
N ALA A 80 7.81 15.33 8.37
CA ALA A 80 8.82 15.25 9.41
C ALA A 80 8.94 13.85 10.04
N LEU A 81 7.83 13.12 10.10
CA LEU A 81 7.78 11.73 10.59
C LEU A 81 8.04 10.69 9.47
N ALA A 82 8.32 11.12 8.26
CA ALA A 82 8.50 10.23 7.10
C ALA A 82 9.76 9.36 7.21
N SER A 83 10.79 9.85 7.91
CA SER A 83 12.02 9.12 8.17
C SER A 83 12.51 9.33 9.60
N ILE A 84 13.16 8.32 10.16
CA ILE A 84 13.84 8.38 11.45
C ILE A 84 15.25 7.85 11.32
N GLU A 85 16.15 8.36 12.16
CA GLU A 85 17.50 7.82 12.31
C GLU A 85 17.59 7.06 13.63
N VAL A 86 18.15 5.86 13.59
CA VAL A 86 18.35 5.01 14.76
C VAL A 86 19.84 4.76 14.94
N ASP A 87 20.34 5.06 16.11
CA ASP A 87 21.70 4.74 16.51
C ASP A 87 21.77 3.28 16.97
N LEU A 88 22.61 2.52 16.30
CA LEU A 88 22.83 1.10 16.54
C LEU A 88 23.95 0.84 17.57
N SER A 89 24.75 1.84 17.89
CA SER A 89 25.96 1.69 18.76
C SER A 89 25.60 1.24 20.18
N ALA A 90 24.42 1.62 20.66
CA ALA A 90 23.93 1.25 21.97
C ALA A 90 23.33 -0.17 22.05
N ILE A 91 23.14 -0.87 20.92
CA ILE A 91 22.46 -2.16 20.87
C ILE A 91 23.50 -3.28 20.90
N LYS A 92 23.54 -4.01 22.00
CA LYS A 92 24.44 -5.16 22.17
C LYS A 92 23.96 -6.35 21.33
N GLU A 93 24.90 -7.25 21.01
CA GLU A 93 24.58 -8.49 20.31
C GLU A 93 23.53 -9.32 21.08
N GLY A 94 22.52 -9.82 20.39
CA GLY A 94 21.37 -10.52 20.98
C GLY A 94 20.29 -9.61 21.59
N GLN A 95 20.50 -8.30 21.61
CA GLN A 95 19.57 -7.32 22.13
C GLN A 95 18.67 -6.75 20.99
N ALA A 96 17.47 -6.34 21.36
CA ALA A 96 16.58 -5.60 20.47
C ALA A 96 16.05 -4.36 21.19
N ILE A 97 15.75 -3.33 20.43
CA ILE A 97 15.10 -2.12 20.92
C ILE A 97 13.78 -1.89 20.19
N LYS A 98 12.87 -1.20 20.86
CA LYS A 98 11.61 -0.71 20.29
C LYS A 98 11.72 0.79 20.12
N THR A 99 11.47 1.27 18.92
CA THR A 99 11.32 2.70 18.63
C THR A 99 10.00 2.92 17.88
N ILE A 100 9.67 4.17 17.56
CA ILE A 100 8.43 4.51 16.87
C ILE A 100 8.78 5.06 15.50
N PHE A 101 8.20 4.48 14.45
CA PHE A 101 8.27 4.97 13.09
C PHE A 101 6.85 5.10 12.52
N ARG A 102 6.51 6.28 12.01
CA ARG A 102 5.16 6.56 11.47
C ARG A 102 4.02 6.17 12.42
N LYS A 103 4.18 6.48 13.71
CA LYS A 103 3.23 6.14 14.80
C LYS A 103 3.04 4.63 15.02
N GLN A 104 3.88 3.78 14.47
CA GLN A 104 3.89 2.34 14.69
C GLN A 104 5.20 1.91 15.36
N PRO A 105 5.18 0.82 16.13
CA PRO A 105 6.41 0.30 16.72
C PRO A 105 7.33 -0.26 15.63
N LEU A 106 8.59 0.08 15.73
CA LEU A 106 9.69 -0.43 14.94
C LEU A 106 10.63 -1.22 15.85
N PHE A 107 10.97 -2.42 15.46
CA PHE A 107 11.91 -3.28 16.16
C PHE A 107 13.24 -3.26 15.44
N VAL A 108 14.31 -2.97 16.17
CA VAL A 108 15.68 -3.05 15.68
C VAL A 108 16.41 -4.07 16.55
N ARG A 109 16.86 -5.16 15.94
CA ARG A 109 17.50 -6.28 16.62
C ARG A 109 18.90 -6.53 16.09
N HIS A 110 19.85 -6.69 17.00
CA HIS A 110 21.20 -7.14 16.70
C HIS A 110 21.25 -8.67 16.88
N LEU A 111 21.24 -9.40 15.77
CA LEU A 111 21.24 -10.86 15.79
C LEU A 111 22.63 -11.39 16.18
N THR A 112 22.63 -12.43 17.01
CA THR A 112 23.83 -13.21 17.31
C THR A 112 24.19 -14.13 16.15
N ALA A 113 25.44 -14.58 16.08
CA ALA A 113 25.86 -15.57 15.09
C ALA A 113 25.02 -16.86 15.15
N ALA A 114 24.62 -17.29 16.35
CA ALA A 114 23.74 -18.45 16.54
C ALA A 114 22.33 -18.22 15.97
N GLU A 115 21.75 -17.03 16.15
CA GLU A 115 20.45 -16.66 15.62
C GLU A 115 20.47 -16.56 14.09
N ILE A 116 21.53 -16.03 13.51
CA ILE A 116 21.75 -16.00 12.05
C ILE A 116 21.84 -17.43 11.51
N ALA A 117 22.65 -18.29 12.11
CA ALA A 117 22.78 -19.69 11.69
C ALA A 117 21.46 -20.46 11.83
N ALA A 118 20.68 -20.18 12.88
CA ALA A 118 19.34 -20.77 13.06
C ALA A 118 18.36 -20.31 11.99
N ALA A 119 18.41 -19.03 11.61
CA ALA A 119 17.58 -18.49 10.55
C ALA A 119 17.93 -19.03 9.16
N ASP A 120 19.22 -19.18 8.87
CA ASP A 120 19.72 -19.70 7.59
C ASP A 120 19.46 -21.23 7.42
N LYS A 121 19.34 -21.99 8.53
CA LYS A 121 18.99 -23.43 8.50
C LYS A 121 17.52 -23.69 8.11
N VAL A 122 16.67 -22.70 8.20
CA VAL A 122 15.24 -22.86 7.89
C VAL A 122 15.06 -22.83 6.39
N ASP A 123 14.55 -23.93 5.82
CA ASP A 123 14.18 -23.98 4.41
C ASP A 123 13.03 -22.99 4.11
N PRO A 124 13.26 -21.98 3.25
CA PRO A 124 12.24 -21.00 2.91
C PRO A 124 10.97 -21.64 2.31
N SER A 125 11.09 -22.76 1.60
CA SER A 125 9.94 -23.45 0.99
C SER A 125 8.96 -24.00 2.01
N SER A 126 9.42 -24.26 3.25
CA SER A 126 8.58 -24.73 4.36
C SER A 126 7.80 -23.61 5.04
N LEU A 127 8.08 -22.36 4.71
CA LEU A 127 7.46 -21.20 5.34
C LEU A 127 6.17 -20.80 4.62
N ARG A 128 5.22 -20.28 5.40
CA ARG A 128 3.97 -19.73 4.86
C ARG A 128 4.20 -18.53 3.95
N ASP A 129 5.17 -17.71 4.28
CA ASP A 129 5.64 -16.56 3.51
C ASP A 129 7.15 -16.74 3.26
N PRO A 130 7.54 -17.34 2.12
CA PRO A 130 8.90 -17.76 1.83
C PRO A 130 9.83 -16.57 1.65
N GLN A 131 10.72 -16.36 2.62
CA GLN A 131 11.79 -15.36 2.55
C GLN A 131 13.04 -15.86 3.26
N THR A 132 14.21 -15.58 2.69
CA THR A 132 15.51 -15.84 3.34
C THR A 132 15.85 -14.70 4.30
N LEU A 133 16.79 -14.92 5.23
CA LEU A 133 17.29 -13.85 6.11
C LEU A 133 17.92 -12.72 5.26
N GLU A 134 18.61 -13.06 4.19
CA GLU A 134 19.25 -12.09 3.29
C GLU A 134 18.23 -11.15 2.60
N GLN A 135 17.08 -11.69 2.19
CA GLN A 135 15.97 -10.88 1.62
C GLN A 135 15.32 -9.96 2.64
N ARG A 136 15.49 -10.25 3.93
CA ARG A 136 14.92 -9.48 5.05
C ARG A 136 15.89 -8.50 5.68
N THR A 137 17.14 -8.48 5.20
CA THR A 137 18.19 -7.55 5.65
C THR A 137 18.72 -6.76 4.47
N VAL A 138 19.24 -5.56 4.72
CA VAL A 138 19.75 -4.67 3.68
C VAL A 138 21.27 -4.54 3.77
N GLY A 139 21.91 -4.42 2.61
CA GLY A 139 23.35 -4.16 2.53
C GLY A 139 24.25 -5.32 2.96
N GLY A 140 23.72 -6.56 2.95
CA GLY A 140 24.49 -7.73 3.38
C GLY A 140 24.78 -7.81 4.89
N LYS A 141 24.26 -6.85 5.67
CA LYS A 141 24.45 -6.79 7.14
C LYS A 141 23.41 -7.68 7.84
N LYS A 142 23.58 -9.01 7.76
CA LYS A 142 22.66 -10.01 8.34
C LYS A 142 22.48 -9.88 9.86
N GLN A 143 23.42 -9.23 10.55
CA GLN A 143 23.33 -9.02 11.99
C GLN A 143 22.27 -7.98 12.39
N TRP A 144 21.80 -7.14 11.47
CA TRP A 144 20.81 -6.10 11.75
C TRP A 144 19.47 -6.42 11.13
N LEU A 145 18.52 -6.82 11.94
CA LEU A 145 17.13 -7.05 11.52
C LEU A 145 16.25 -5.90 11.98
N ILE A 146 15.66 -5.21 11.02
CA ILE A 146 14.77 -4.07 11.26
C ILE A 146 13.39 -4.41 10.70
N THR A 147 12.38 -4.45 11.57
CA THR A 147 11.02 -4.85 11.19
C THR A 147 9.99 -3.97 11.89
N MET A 148 8.84 -3.81 11.24
CA MET A 148 7.69 -3.23 11.90
C MET A 148 7.19 -4.17 13.00
N GLY A 149 7.01 -3.65 14.20
CA GLY A 149 6.48 -4.39 15.35
C GLY A 149 4.97 -4.53 15.32
N VAL A 150 4.41 -4.87 14.17
CA VAL A 150 2.96 -4.98 13.93
C VAL A 150 2.64 -6.36 13.40
N CYS A 151 1.90 -7.14 14.18
CA CYS A 151 1.48 -8.48 13.79
C CYS A 151 0.57 -8.42 12.57
N THR A 152 0.91 -9.20 11.54
CA THR A 152 0.18 -9.22 10.26
C THR A 152 -1.19 -9.90 10.34
N HIS A 153 -1.59 -10.42 11.51
CA HIS A 153 -2.94 -10.93 11.72
C HIS A 153 -3.96 -9.78 11.88
N LEU A 154 -3.88 -9.02 12.96
CA LEU A 154 -4.81 -7.93 13.28
C LEU A 154 -4.11 -6.71 13.92
N GLY A 155 -2.83 -6.52 13.68
CA GLY A 155 -2.11 -5.30 14.08
C GLY A 155 -1.64 -5.23 15.53
N CYS A 156 -1.74 -6.31 16.32
CA CYS A 156 -1.20 -6.34 17.69
C CYS A 156 0.32 -6.17 17.67
N VAL A 157 0.89 -5.63 18.75
CA VAL A 157 2.34 -5.50 18.93
C VAL A 157 2.90 -6.81 19.49
N PRO A 158 3.77 -7.53 18.75
CA PRO A 158 4.40 -8.75 19.26
C PRO A 158 5.40 -8.44 20.38
N LEU A 159 5.57 -9.40 21.28
CA LEU A 159 6.62 -9.43 22.31
C LEU A 159 7.92 -10.02 21.74
N GLY A 160 9.03 -9.82 22.44
CA GLY A 160 10.35 -10.38 22.10
C GLY A 160 11.39 -9.34 21.68
N ALA A 161 11.00 -8.08 21.55
CA ALA A 161 11.93 -6.98 21.29
C ALA A 161 12.34 -6.22 22.56
N GLY A 162 11.64 -6.42 23.70
CA GLY A 162 12.02 -5.88 25.00
C GLY A 162 12.87 -6.85 25.78
N GLU A 163 13.65 -6.31 26.72
CA GLU A 163 14.40 -7.12 27.65
C GLU A 163 13.49 -7.96 28.54
N GLY A 164 13.76 -9.26 28.68
CA GLY A 164 12.91 -10.18 29.44
C GLY A 164 11.59 -10.57 28.80
N GLU A 165 11.25 -10.06 27.61
CA GLU A 165 10.01 -10.44 26.92
C GLU A 165 10.09 -11.86 26.34
N ILE A 166 8.91 -12.50 26.24
CA ILE A 166 8.75 -13.83 25.67
C ILE A 166 9.02 -13.77 24.16
N LYS A 167 10.01 -14.53 23.69
CA LYS A 167 10.39 -14.62 22.26
C LYS A 167 9.60 -15.71 21.49
N GLY A 168 8.75 -16.46 22.16
CA GLY A 168 8.02 -17.59 21.58
C GLY A 168 8.88 -18.83 21.30
N GLU A 169 8.27 -19.85 20.72
CA GLU A 169 8.88 -21.17 20.47
C GLU A 169 10.09 -21.11 19.49
N PHE A 170 10.13 -20.09 18.62
CA PHE A 170 11.14 -19.99 17.56
C PHE A 170 12.20 -18.91 17.85
N GLY A 171 12.25 -18.39 19.08
CA GLY A 171 13.29 -17.45 19.53
C GLY A 171 13.24 -16.03 18.94
N GLY A 172 12.23 -15.72 18.17
CA GLY A 172 12.04 -14.41 17.54
C GLY A 172 11.04 -13.53 18.28
N TYR A 173 9.78 -13.53 17.81
CA TYR A 173 8.71 -12.71 18.38
C TYR A 173 7.44 -13.53 18.61
N PHE A 174 6.68 -13.13 19.60
CA PHE A 174 5.43 -13.79 19.97
C PHE A 174 4.30 -12.77 20.09
N CYS A 175 3.22 -12.99 19.36
CA CYS A 175 2.00 -12.18 19.48
C CYS A 175 1.00 -12.85 20.41
N PRO A 176 0.77 -12.33 21.64
CA PRO A 176 -0.08 -12.99 22.63
C PRO A 176 -1.57 -12.91 22.27
N CYS A 177 -1.98 -12.02 21.38
CA CYS A 177 -3.39 -11.84 21.04
C CYS A 177 -4.03 -13.13 20.49
N HIS A 178 -3.34 -13.84 19.57
CA HIS A 178 -3.86 -15.06 18.96
C HIS A 178 -2.76 -16.12 18.73
N GLY A 179 -1.63 -16.00 19.42
CA GLY A 179 -0.57 -17.01 19.42
C GLY A 179 0.29 -17.08 18.15
N SER A 180 0.38 -16.00 17.37
CA SER A 180 1.31 -15.98 16.24
C SER A 180 2.75 -15.93 16.73
N SER A 181 3.58 -16.88 16.28
CA SER A 181 5.00 -17.00 16.63
C SER A 181 5.88 -16.83 15.40
N TYR A 182 6.90 -16.00 15.56
CA TYR A 182 7.85 -15.65 14.52
C TYR A 182 9.26 -16.13 14.91
N ASP A 183 10.08 -16.43 13.93
CA ASP A 183 11.47 -16.83 14.17
C ASP A 183 12.41 -15.61 14.33
N THR A 184 13.70 -15.89 14.48
CA THR A 184 14.74 -14.88 14.67
C THR A 184 14.87 -13.91 13.48
N ALA A 185 14.45 -14.33 12.28
CA ALA A 185 14.34 -13.48 11.09
C ALA A 185 12.98 -12.80 10.95
N ALA A 186 12.12 -12.83 12.00
CA ALA A 186 10.77 -12.29 12.02
C ALA A 186 9.84 -12.90 10.95
N ARG A 187 10.07 -14.17 10.57
CA ARG A 187 9.22 -14.94 9.65
C ARG A 187 8.17 -15.68 10.45
N ILE A 188 6.93 -15.70 9.93
CA ILE A 188 5.84 -16.43 10.57
C ILE A 188 6.07 -17.94 10.53
N ARG A 189 6.00 -18.58 11.68
CA ARG A 189 6.17 -20.02 11.84
C ARG A 189 4.89 -20.73 12.32
N LYS A 190 4.12 -20.07 13.18
CA LYS A 190 2.92 -20.64 13.78
C LYS A 190 1.89 -19.56 14.06
N GLY A 191 0.62 -19.93 14.05
CA GLY A 191 -0.50 -19.04 14.38
C GLY A 191 -1.24 -18.48 13.17
N PRO A 192 -2.19 -17.57 13.39
CA PRO A 192 -3.10 -17.10 12.34
C PRO A 192 -2.50 -16.02 11.42
N ALA A 193 -1.37 -15.41 11.78
CA ALA A 193 -0.75 -14.37 10.93
C ALA A 193 -0.42 -14.91 9.53
N PRO A 194 -0.85 -14.22 8.45
CA PRO A 194 -0.66 -14.70 7.08
C PRO A 194 0.74 -14.45 6.53
N LYS A 195 1.43 -13.43 7.01
CA LYS A 195 2.72 -12.96 6.48
C LYS A 195 3.76 -12.75 7.57
N ASN A 196 5.00 -12.64 7.15
CA ASN A 196 6.12 -12.20 8.00
C ASN A 196 5.89 -10.79 8.53
N LEU A 197 6.60 -10.39 9.61
CA LEU A 197 6.61 -8.99 10.02
C LEU A 197 7.21 -8.15 8.87
N GLU A 198 6.64 -7.01 8.62
CA GLU A 198 7.07 -6.14 7.52
C GLU A 198 8.48 -5.59 7.76
N VAL A 199 9.31 -5.59 6.73
CA VAL A 199 10.59 -4.90 6.70
C VAL A 199 10.37 -3.55 6.01
N PRO A 200 10.51 -2.42 6.73
CA PRO A 200 10.38 -1.10 6.12
C PRO A 200 11.55 -0.82 5.18
N LYS A 201 11.44 0.20 4.36
CA LYS A 201 12.59 0.69 3.60
C LYS A 201 13.56 1.34 4.57
N TYR A 202 14.82 0.94 4.52
CA TYR A 202 15.88 1.55 5.32
C TYR A 202 17.23 1.49 4.60
N ALA A 203 18.13 2.37 5.00
CA ALA A 203 19.50 2.40 4.49
C ALA A 203 20.48 2.72 5.62
N PHE A 204 21.66 2.14 5.59
CA PHE A 204 22.73 2.48 6.52
C PHE A 204 23.40 3.76 6.06
N LYS A 205 23.41 4.80 6.90
CA LYS A 205 24.16 6.05 6.68
C LYS A 205 25.62 5.90 7.08
N SER A 206 25.84 5.10 8.11
CA SER A 206 27.17 4.72 8.62
C SER A 206 27.11 3.29 9.19
N ASP A 207 28.19 2.81 9.77
CA ASP A 207 28.19 1.51 10.45
C ASP A 207 27.34 1.49 11.71
N THR A 208 27.09 2.65 12.30
CA THR A 208 26.36 2.82 13.57
C THR A 208 25.01 3.52 13.42
N VAL A 209 24.67 4.03 12.25
CA VAL A 209 23.41 4.78 12.06
C VAL A 209 22.63 4.23 10.87
N VAL A 210 21.38 3.91 11.10
CA VAL A 210 20.42 3.51 10.09
C VAL A 210 19.32 4.56 9.94
N ALA A 211 18.99 4.92 8.71
CA ALA A 211 17.84 5.76 8.37
C ALA A 211 16.70 4.84 7.88
N VAL A 212 15.52 5.00 8.46
CA VAL A 212 14.31 4.26 8.11
C VAL A 212 13.29 5.25 7.54
N GLY A 213 12.87 5.01 6.27
CA GLY A 213 11.89 5.85 5.60
C GLY A 213 12.07 5.99 4.12
#